data_5536b5a6eaab94864d09358f874523a0
#
_entry.id   5536b5a6eaab94864d09358f874523a0
#
_cell.length_a   1.000
_cell.length_b   1.000
_cell.length_c   1.000
_cell.angle_alpha   90.00
_cell.angle_beta   90.00
_cell.angle_gamma   90.00
#
_symmetry.space_group_name_H-M   'P 1'
#
loop_
_entity.id
_entity.type
_entity.pdbx_description
1 polymer ?
#
loop_
_entity_poly.entity_id
_entity_poly.type
_entity_poly.pdbx_seq_one_letter_code
_entity_poly.pdbx_strand_id
1 'polypeptide(L)'
;MEVLALGIVLGCCALGAGIAMIAGIGPALGEGNAVAKSCEAIGRQPEAKSEVTSTMIMGCAIAETTGLYALVIAILLIFVAPGSFTALIKDMAGSIK
;
A
#
# COMPACT_ATOMS: atom_id res chain seq x y z
N MET A 1 -6.40 11.71 -30.35
CA MET A 1 -5.11 11.60 -29.65
C MET A 1 -5.20 11.96 -28.19
N GLU A 2 -5.88 13.07 -27.87
CA GLU A 2 -6.06 13.46 -26.46
C GLU A 2 -6.80 12.42 -25.64
N VAL A 3 -7.91 11.87 -26.17
CA VAL A 3 -8.68 10.83 -25.49
C VAL A 3 -7.83 9.58 -25.25
N LEU A 4 -7.03 9.19 -26.22
CA LEU A 4 -6.12 8.05 -26.09
C LEU A 4 -5.06 8.31 -25.03
N ALA A 5 -4.47 9.50 -24.99
CA ALA A 5 -3.48 9.88 -23.97
C ALA A 5 -4.09 9.84 -22.57
N LEU A 6 -5.32 10.36 -22.42
CA LEU A 6 -6.03 10.31 -21.13
C LEU A 6 -6.30 8.87 -20.69
N GLY A 7 -6.72 8.03 -21.63
CA GLY A 7 -6.97 6.61 -21.35
C GLY A 7 -5.70 5.88 -20.91
N ILE A 8 -4.57 6.16 -21.55
CA ILE A 8 -3.29 5.57 -21.19
C ILE A 8 -2.87 6.00 -19.78
N VAL A 9 -2.98 7.30 -19.46
CA VAL A 9 -2.64 7.83 -18.13
C VAL A 9 -3.51 7.18 -17.06
N LEU A 10 -4.83 7.12 -17.29
CA LEU A 10 -5.76 6.52 -16.32
C LEU A 10 -5.47 5.04 -16.13
N GLY A 11 -5.20 4.32 -17.23
CA GLY A 11 -4.84 2.92 -17.17
C GLY A 11 -3.54 2.67 -16.41
N CYS A 12 -2.53 3.50 -16.65
CA CYS A 12 -1.25 3.41 -15.94
C CYS A 12 -1.41 3.70 -14.45
N CYS A 13 -2.21 4.69 -14.09
CA CYS A 13 -2.49 5.00 -12.69
C CYS A 13 -3.18 3.84 -11.99
N ALA A 14 -4.17 3.23 -12.65
CA ALA A 14 -4.88 2.10 -12.09
C ALA A 14 -3.98 0.88 -11.91
N LEU A 15 -3.16 0.57 -12.92
CA LEU A 15 -2.19 -0.53 -12.84
C LEU A 15 -1.14 -0.27 -11.77
N GLY A 16 -0.61 0.95 -11.72
CA GLY A 16 0.38 1.33 -10.71
C GLY A 16 -0.17 1.20 -9.30
N ALA A 17 -1.42 1.62 -9.09
CA ALA A 17 -2.08 1.49 -7.79
C ALA A 17 -2.23 0.01 -7.40
N GLY A 18 -2.65 -0.84 -8.33
CA GLY A 18 -2.80 -2.26 -8.07
C GLY A 18 -1.45 -2.93 -7.77
N ILE A 19 -0.42 -2.60 -8.54
CA ILE A 19 0.93 -3.13 -8.33
C ILE A 19 1.50 -2.67 -6.98
N ALA A 20 1.24 -1.41 -6.59
CA ALA A 20 1.69 -0.89 -5.30
C ALA A 20 1.14 -1.72 -4.14
N MET A 21 -0.09 -2.21 -4.25
CA MET A 21 -0.72 -3.02 -3.19
C MET A 21 -0.06 -4.39 -2.99
N ILE A 22 0.78 -4.84 -3.93
CA ILE A 22 1.55 -6.08 -3.77
C ILE A 22 2.50 -5.97 -2.56
N ALA A 23 2.93 -4.76 -2.21
CA ALA A 23 3.78 -4.53 -1.04
C ALA A 23 3.16 -5.02 0.26
N GLY A 24 1.83 -5.20 0.32
CA GLY A 24 1.14 -5.76 1.48
C GLY A 24 1.47 -7.23 1.75
N ILE A 25 1.98 -7.96 0.77
CA ILE A 25 2.32 -9.38 0.93
C ILE A 25 3.42 -9.58 1.98
N GLY A 26 4.46 -8.75 1.93
CA GLY A 26 5.58 -8.86 2.89
C GLY A 26 5.14 -8.73 4.34
N PRO A 27 4.56 -7.60 4.72
CA PRO A 27 4.05 -7.43 6.09
C PRO A 27 3.03 -8.49 6.48
N ALA A 28 2.11 -8.86 5.59
CA ALA A 28 1.09 -9.86 5.89
C ALA A 28 1.71 -11.20 6.28
N LEU A 29 2.71 -11.67 5.51
CA LEU A 29 3.39 -12.91 5.82
C LEU A 29 4.20 -12.81 7.10
N GLY A 30 4.94 -11.73 7.29
CA GLY A 30 5.75 -11.52 8.48
C GLY A 30 4.91 -11.41 9.74
N GLU A 31 3.85 -10.64 9.69
CA GLU A 31 2.95 -10.45 10.82
C GLU A 31 2.19 -11.73 11.15
N GLY A 32 1.71 -12.45 10.13
CA GLY A 32 1.07 -13.74 10.33
C GLY A 32 1.99 -14.73 11.01
N ASN A 33 3.26 -14.78 10.61
CA ASN A 33 4.26 -15.62 11.24
C ASN A 33 4.54 -15.18 12.69
N ALA A 34 4.61 -13.86 12.94
CA ALA A 34 4.81 -13.32 14.28
C ALA A 34 3.64 -13.70 15.20
N VAL A 35 2.40 -13.64 14.69
CA VAL A 35 1.23 -14.04 15.47
C VAL A 35 1.30 -15.53 15.81
N ALA A 36 1.64 -16.37 14.83
CA ALA A 36 1.75 -17.82 15.05
C ALA A 36 2.79 -18.13 16.13
N LYS A 37 3.96 -17.49 16.06
CA LYS A 37 5.01 -17.68 17.05
C LYS A 37 4.64 -17.13 18.42
N SER A 38 3.91 -16.05 18.47
CA SER A 38 3.40 -15.48 19.72
C SER A 38 2.40 -16.41 20.38
N CYS A 39 1.50 -17.01 19.61
CA CYS A 39 0.56 -18.01 20.13
C CYS A 39 1.31 -19.23 20.68
N GLU A 40 2.34 -19.71 19.99
CA GLU A 40 3.17 -20.80 20.44
C GLU A 40 3.88 -20.46 21.77
N ALA A 41 4.45 -19.27 21.87
CA ALA A 41 5.14 -18.81 23.07
C ALA A 41 4.18 -18.71 24.26
N ILE A 42 2.98 -18.18 24.06
CA ILE A 42 1.97 -18.07 25.10
C ILE A 42 1.50 -19.46 25.54
N GLY A 43 1.37 -20.39 24.59
CA GLY A 43 1.03 -21.77 24.90
C GLY A 43 2.08 -22.46 25.79
N ARG A 44 3.35 -22.11 25.63
CA ARG A 44 4.44 -22.66 26.46
C ARG A 44 4.56 -21.95 27.79
N GLN A 45 4.32 -20.63 27.80
CA GLN A 45 4.46 -19.81 29.01
C GLN A 45 3.25 -18.87 29.12
N PRO A 46 2.10 -19.36 29.64
CA PRO A 46 0.89 -18.53 29.71
C PRO A 46 1.05 -17.25 30.54
N GLU A 47 1.97 -17.25 31.50
CA GLU A 47 2.26 -16.08 32.34
C GLU A 47 2.93 -14.95 31.56
N ALA A 48 3.52 -15.23 30.39
CA ALA A 48 4.18 -14.25 29.53
C ALA A 48 3.22 -13.60 28.51
N LYS A 49 1.95 -13.94 28.54
CA LYS A 49 0.96 -13.48 27.57
C LYS A 49 0.99 -11.96 27.34
N SER A 50 1.03 -11.18 28.41
CA SER A 50 1.01 -9.72 28.31
C SER A 50 2.24 -9.17 27.59
N GLU A 51 3.42 -9.65 27.95
CA GLU A 51 4.69 -9.20 27.33
C GLU A 51 4.78 -9.63 25.89
N VAL A 52 4.42 -10.86 25.59
CA VAL A 52 4.46 -11.40 24.22
C VAL A 52 3.49 -10.63 23.33
N THR A 53 2.26 -10.39 23.80
CA THR A 53 1.25 -9.65 23.05
C THR A 53 1.70 -8.22 22.76
N SER A 54 2.23 -7.52 23.76
CA SER A 54 2.71 -6.14 23.61
C SER A 54 3.85 -6.05 22.61
N THR A 55 4.82 -6.95 22.71
CA THR A 55 5.97 -6.98 21.79
C THR A 55 5.52 -7.29 20.37
N MET A 56 4.62 -8.25 20.22
CA MET A 56 4.07 -8.63 18.92
C MET A 56 3.35 -7.45 18.26
N ILE A 57 2.47 -6.77 18.99
CA ILE A 57 1.71 -5.63 18.46
C ILE A 57 2.66 -4.52 18.02
N MET A 58 3.67 -4.20 18.84
CA MET A 58 4.65 -3.17 18.51
C MET A 58 5.43 -3.52 17.23
N GLY A 59 5.90 -4.75 17.14
CA GLY A 59 6.64 -5.21 15.97
C GLY A 59 5.79 -5.22 14.71
N CYS A 60 4.56 -5.71 14.81
CA CYS A 60 3.63 -5.73 13.69
C CYS A 60 3.26 -4.31 13.23
N ALA A 61 3.05 -3.39 14.16
CA ALA A 61 2.76 -1.99 13.83
C ALA A 61 3.89 -1.34 13.02
N ILE A 62 5.14 -1.60 13.41
CA ILE A 62 6.30 -1.10 12.68
C ILE A 62 6.41 -1.75 11.31
N ALA A 63 6.23 -3.05 11.24
CA ALA A 63 6.31 -3.80 9.98
C ALA A 63 5.23 -3.36 8.98
N GLU A 64 4.04 -3.03 9.47
CA GLU A 64 2.92 -2.61 8.62
C GLU A 64 3.15 -1.27 7.93
N THR A 65 4.07 -0.44 8.41
CA THR A 65 4.33 0.88 7.79
C THR A 65 4.66 0.79 6.32
N THR A 66 5.33 -0.29 5.88
CA THR A 66 5.67 -0.50 4.47
C THR A 66 4.40 -0.64 3.63
N GLY A 67 3.43 -1.42 4.11
CA GLY A 67 2.14 -1.57 3.45
C GLY A 67 1.34 -0.27 3.44
N LEU A 68 1.43 0.51 4.49
CA LEU A 68 0.77 1.82 4.56
C LEU A 68 1.34 2.80 3.55
N TYR A 69 2.65 2.83 3.35
CA TYR A 69 3.26 3.68 2.32
C TYR A 69 2.75 3.31 0.93
N ALA A 70 2.68 2.02 0.63
CA ALA A 70 2.16 1.56 -0.65
C ALA A 70 0.68 1.92 -0.82
N LEU A 71 -0.12 1.81 0.25
CA LEU A 71 -1.52 2.19 0.24
C LEU A 71 -1.68 3.69 -0.05
N VAL A 72 -0.86 4.53 0.57
CA VAL A 72 -0.91 5.98 0.33
C VAL A 72 -0.60 6.27 -1.13
N ILE A 73 0.42 5.64 -1.70
CA ILE A 73 0.75 5.80 -3.12
C ILE A 73 -0.41 5.36 -4.00
N ALA A 74 -1.03 4.22 -3.69
CA ALA A 74 -2.18 3.72 -4.45
C ALA A 74 -3.35 4.70 -4.41
N ILE A 75 -3.65 5.27 -3.24
CA ILE A 75 -4.72 6.26 -3.08
C ILE A 75 -4.42 7.51 -3.91
N LEU A 76 -3.18 7.99 -3.88
CA LEU A 76 -2.77 9.16 -4.67
C LEU A 76 -2.89 8.89 -6.16
N LEU A 77 -2.54 7.68 -6.61
CA LEU A 77 -2.64 7.32 -8.03
C LEU A 77 -4.10 7.21 -8.51
N ILE A 78 -5.02 6.84 -7.62
CA ILE A 78 -6.44 6.70 -8.00
C ILE A 78 -7.18 8.01 -7.91
N PHE A 79 -6.95 8.80 -6.86
CA PHE A 79 -7.76 9.97 -6.56
C PHE A 79 -7.13 11.31 -6.93
N VAL A 80 -5.81 11.42 -6.90
CA VAL A 80 -5.11 12.71 -7.09
C VAL A 80 -4.38 12.78 -8.43
N ALA A 81 -3.56 11.78 -8.74
CA ALA A 81 -2.72 11.80 -9.93
C ALA A 81 -3.50 11.91 -11.25
N PRO A 82 -4.65 11.20 -11.43
CA PRO A 82 -5.40 11.32 -12.69
C PRO A 82 -5.83 12.74 -12.98
N GLY A 83 -6.30 13.47 -11.99
CA GLY A 83 -6.71 14.87 -12.16
C GLY A 83 -5.56 15.75 -12.60
N SER A 84 -4.40 15.61 -11.97
CA SER A 84 -3.20 16.40 -12.30
C SER A 84 -2.68 16.07 -13.69
N PHE A 85 -2.57 14.79 -14.03
CA PHE A 85 -2.03 14.37 -15.33
C PHE A 85 -2.99 14.71 -16.47
N THR A 86 -4.30 14.53 -16.27
CA THR A 86 -5.28 14.89 -17.32
C THR A 86 -5.32 16.38 -17.53
N ALA A 87 -5.21 17.19 -16.49
CA ALA A 87 -5.12 18.63 -16.61
C ALA A 87 -3.89 19.04 -17.42
N LEU A 88 -2.74 18.43 -17.13
CA LEU A 88 -1.49 18.70 -17.85
C LEU A 88 -1.60 18.34 -19.34
N ILE A 89 -2.19 17.21 -19.66
CA ILE A 89 -2.39 16.77 -21.04
C ILE A 89 -3.27 17.74 -21.80
N LYS A 90 -4.37 18.18 -21.19
CA LYS A 90 -5.26 19.15 -21.80
C LYS A 90 -4.58 20.48 -22.06
N ASP A 91 -3.75 20.91 -21.12
CA ASP A 91 -2.98 22.15 -21.24
C ASP A 91 -1.99 22.06 -22.39
N MET A 92 -1.26 20.95 -22.47
CA MET A 92 -0.30 20.68 -23.55
C MET A 92 -1.00 20.59 -24.92
N ALA A 93 -2.14 19.92 -24.99
CA ALA A 93 -2.91 19.80 -26.22
C ALA A 93 -3.41 21.18 -26.67
N GLY A 94 -3.81 22.03 -25.73
CA GLY A 94 -4.22 23.39 -26.02
C GLY A 94 -3.09 24.27 -26.54
N SER A 95 -1.86 24.06 -26.04
CA SER A 95 -0.72 24.87 -26.47
C SER A 95 -0.19 24.49 -27.86
N ILE A 96 -0.49 23.28 -28.34
CA ILE A 96 -0.05 22.81 -29.65
C ILE A 96 -0.94 23.38 -30.78
N LYS A 97 -2.17 23.73 -30.46
CA LYS A 97 -3.11 24.36 -31.40
C LYS A 97 -2.75 25.82 -31.58
#